data_6aa25ba435b4b6177e1c020ee887d4b4
#
_entry.id   6aa25ba435b4b6177e1c020ee887d4b4
#
_cell.length_a   1.000
_cell.length_b   1.000
_cell.length_c   1.000
_cell.angle_alpha   90.00
_cell.angle_beta   90.00
_cell.angle_gamma   90.00
#
_symmetry.space_group_name_H-M   'P 1'
#
loop_
_entity.id
_entity.type
_entity.pdbx_description
1 polymer ?
#
loop_
_entity_poly.entity_id
_entity_poly.type
_entity_poly.pdbx_seq_one_letter_code
_entity_poly.pdbx_strand_id
1 'polypeptide(L)'
;MKKIVLFIMMFLCSIMPIRANSLASITIELQDSIDDLSKENVDFKLVQVAKLEDGYFVLNDAFQDLDVDFNVEFNAEQIENLCDEIQKKDVEGLHVKTDSKGIAKVEDIEQGLYFIDPVDICGYENMRSMLVSVPQWQEDELVYSVVVYPKHSPFEKLILKKVDQDTKQEILDEIEFTSYKDKNCKEKIASYKGSGTISILMRNQEMYLKETKAPKGYDKSNRVLCVKVVDGSLYVDSKKLDSNVFEFENRKIHVPTGIKYHGNIYVTLGLVALVILLHLINKKLRK
;
A
#
# COMPACT_ATOMS: atom_id res chain seq x y z
N MET A 1 88.67 -12.50 31.79
CA MET A 1 87.64 -11.47 31.48
C MET A 1 86.82 -11.97 30.34
N LYS A 2 85.66 -12.55 30.62
CA LYS A 2 84.75 -13.07 29.64
C LYS A 2 83.85 -11.91 29.17
N LYS A 3 83.97 -11.56 27.90
CA LYS A 3 83.10 -10.58 27.28
C LYS A 3 81.73 -11.24 27.06
N ILE A 4 80.73 -10.81 27.83
CA ILE A 4 79.30 -11.14 27.56
C ILE A 4 78.86 -10.27 26.40
N VAL A 5 78.73 -10.89 25.27
CA VAL A 5 78.05 -10.25 24.12
C VAL A 5 76.56 -10.39 24.38
N LEU A 6 75.96 -9.32 24.83
CA LEU A 6 74.48 -9.20 24.95
C LEU A 6 73.94 -9.07 23.58
N PHE A 7 73.38 -10.18 23.01
CA PHE A 7 72.66 -10.19 21.77
C PHE A 7 71.29 -9.63 22.07
N ILE A 8 71.14 -8.31 21.95
CA ILE A 8 69.83 -7.70 21.93
C ILE A 8 69.14 -8.08 20.59
N MET A 9 68.46 -9.20 20.67
CA MET A 9 67.54 -9.62 19.57
C MET A 9 66.39 -8.60 19.58
N MET A 10 66.55 -7.57 18.75
CA MET A 10 65.54 -6.56 18.49
C MET A 10 64.41 -7.29 17.75
N PHE A 11 63.48 -7.82 18.54
CA PHE A 11 62.22 -8.31 18.03
C PHE A 11 61.49 -7.06 17.49
N LEU A 12 61.74 -6.75 16.22
CA LEU A 12 60.86 -5.88 15.44
C LEU A 12 59.54 -6.66 15.34
N CYS A 13 58.73 -6.54 16.39
CA CYS A 13 57.30 -6.67 16.20
C CYS A 13 56.91 -5.60 15.17
N SER A 14 56.87 -5.99 13.91
CA SER A 14 56.08 -5.28 12.94
C SER A 14 54.68 -5.23 13.53
N ILE A 15 54.41 -4.14 14.24
CA ILE A 15 53.04 -3.73 14.54
C ILE A 15 52.45 -3.48 13.14
N MET A 16 52.02 -4.55 12.51
CA MET A 16 51.01 -4.36 11.46
C MET A 16 49.88 -3.60 12.16
N PRO A 17 49.52 -2.41 11.70
CA PRO A 17 48.30 -1.82 12.21
C PRO A 17 47.23 -2.87 11.93
N ILE A 18 46.79 -3.56 12.98
CA ILE A 18 45.54 -4.25 12.95
C ILE A 18 44.59 -3.08 12.69
N ARG A 19 44.22 -2.87 11.43
CA ARG A 19 43.03 -2.08 11.12
C ARG A 19 41.93 -2.84 11.83
N ALA A 20 41.62 -2.44 13.05
CA ALA A 20 40.34 -2.75 13.64
C ALA A 20 39.35 -2.11 12.66
N ASN A 21 38.87 -2.87 11.70
CA ASN A 21 37.63 -2.51 10.99
C ASN A 21 36.64 -2.37 12.14
N SER A 22 36.41 -1.13 12.57
CA SER A 22 35.36 -0.86 13.54
C SER A 22 34.08 -1.34 12.87
N LEU A 23 33.52 -2.42 13.41
CA LEU A 23 32.25 -2.94 12.93
C LEU A 23 31.22 -1.86 13.10
N ALA A 24 30.35 -1.75 12.13
CA ALA A 24 29.34 -0.73 12.06
C ALA A 24 27.96 -1.33 12.33
N SER A 25 26.97 -0.47 12.52
CA SER A 25 25.58 -0.90 12.63
C SER A 25 24.65 0.07 11.93
N ILE A 26 23.56 -0.48 11.38
CA ILE A 26 22.45 0.28 10.81
C ILE A 26 21.19 -0.08 11.59
N THR A 27 20.51 0.94 12.09
CA THR A 27 19.18 0.80 12.69
C THR A 27 18.17 1.48 11.77
N ILE A 28 17.18 0.72 11.34
CA ILE A 28 16.05 1.24 10.56
C ILE A 28 14.91 1.46 11.54
N GLU A 29 14.36 2.66 11.58
CA GLU A 29 13.27 3.03 12.49
C GLU A 29 12.09 3.59 11.67
N LEU A 30 10.95 2.89 11.74
CA LEU A 30 9.71 3.32 11.11
C LEU A 30 9.01 4.35 11.98
N GLN A 31 8.66 5.48 11.37
CA GLN A 31 7.89 6.52 12.02
C GLN A 31 6.41 6.07 12.20
N ASP A 32 5.66 6.78 13.04
CA ASP A 32 4.25 6.49 13.22
C ASP A 32 3.47 6.82 11.94
N SER A 33 2.57 5.91 11.59
CA SER A 33 1.64 6.07 10.49
C SER A 33 0.37 6.82 10.94
N ILE A 34 -0.31 7.49 9.99
CA ILE A 34 -1.54 8.25 10.25
C ILE A 34 -2.69 7.33 10.71
N ASP A 35 -2.68 6.06 10.30
CA ASP A 35 -3.78 5.11 10.52
C ASP A 35 -3.43 3.97 11.51
N ASP A 36 -2.49 4.19 12.44
CA ASP A 36 -2.03 3.15 13.40
C ASP A 36 -1.67 1.81 12.71
N LEU A 37 -1.07 1.86 11.53
CA LEU A 37 -0.64 0.67 10.83
C LEU A 37 0.44 -0.06 11.61
N SER A 38 0.41 -1.39 11.59
CA SER A 38 1.44 -2.19 12.23
C SER A 38 2.80 -1.92 11.59
N LYS A 39 3.79 -1.62 12.41
CA LYS A 39 5.18 -1.45 12.04
C LYS A 39 5.97 -2.76 12.16
N GLU A 40 5.34 -3.84 12.59
CA GLU A 40 5.98 -5.12 12.85
C GLU A 40 6.11 -5.96 11.58
N ASN A 41 7.21 -6.71 11.49
CA ASN A 41 7.52 -7.63 10.40
C ASN A 41 7.73 -6.99 9.01
N VAL A 42 7.96 -5.69 8.95
CA VAL A 42 8.40 -5.05 7.70
C VAL A 42 9.80 -5.55 7.37
N ASP A 43 9.97 -6.16 6.20
CA ASP A 43 11.21 -6.80 5.76
C ASP A 43 12.04 -5.88 4.88
N PHE A 44 13.27 -5.65 5.27
CA PHE A 44 14.26 -4.89 4.53
C PHE A 44 15.39 -5.79 4.06
N LYS A 45 15.77 -5.66 2.78
CA LYS A 45 16.96 -6.27 2.21
C LYS A 45 18.09 -5.23 2.20
N LEU A 46 19.20 -5.55 2.85
CA LEU A 46 20.40 -4.73 2.87
C LEU A 46 21.46 -5.36 1.97
N VAL A 47 21.97 -4.59 1.01
CA VAL A 47 23.03 -5.01 0.08
C VAL A 47 24.18 -4.02 0.17
N GLN A 48 25.40 -4.50 0.43
CA GLN A 48 26.58 -3.64 0.38
C GLN A 48 26.95 -3.38 -1.08
N VAL A 49 26.77 -2.14 -1.52
CA VAL A 49 27.06 -1.70 -2.90
C VAL A 49 28.53 -1.38 -3.09
N ALA A 50 29.12 -0.73 -2.08
CA ALA A 50 30.54 -0.39 -2.10
C ALA A 50 31.15 -0.56 -0.71
N LYS A 51 32.44 -0.91 -0.66
CA LYS A 51 33.26 -0.94 0.56
C LYS A 51 33.93 0.40 0.76
N LEU A 52 34.19 0.72 2.02
CA LEU A 52 35.02 1.89 2.35
C LEU A 52 36.48 1.44 2.50
N GLU A 53 37.32 1.78 1.53
CA GLU A 53 38.75 1.47 1.50
C GLU A 53 39.56 2.77 1.45
N ASP A 54 40.48 2.93 2.39
CA ASP A 54 41.34 4.13 2.49
C ASP A 54 40.62 5.48 2.41
N GLY A 55 39.33 5.52 2.86
CA GLY A 55 38.52 6.71 2.84
C GLY A 55 37.71 6.92 1.56
N TYR A 56 37.75 5.99 0.63
CA TYR A 56 37.01 6.02 -0.64
C TYR A 56 36.06 4.85 -0.76
N PHE A 57 34.92 5.07 -1.41
CA PHE A 57 34.00 4.00 -1.76
C PHE A 57 34.49 3.27 -3.00
N VAL A 58 34.68 1.95 -2.88
CA VAL A 58 35.06 1.05 -3.96
C VAL A 58 33.90 0.10 -4.22
N LEU A 59 33.37 0.10 -5.45
CA LEU A 59 32.24 -0.75 -5.83
C LEU A 59 32.55 -2.24 -5.63
N ASN A 60 31.61 -2.97 -5.07
CA ASN A 60 31.63 -4.41 -5.03
C ASN A 60 31.46 -5.00 -6.46
N ASP A 61 31.92 -6.23 -6.66
CA ASP A 61 31.96 -6.88 -7.99
C ASP A 61 30.61 -6.90 -8.71
N ALA A 62 29.52 -7.08 -7.98
CA ALA A 62 28.16 -7.10 -8.52
C ALA A 62 27.69 -5.74 -9.08
N PHE A 63 28.41 -4.67 -8.79
CA PHE A 63 28.01 -3.30 -9.11
C PHE A 63 29.04 -2.54 -9.97
N GLN A 64 30.13 -3.21 -10.41
CA GLN A 64 31.19 -2.58 -11.20
C GLN A 64 30.74 -2.07 -12.58
N ASP A 65 29.62 -2.53 -13.09
CA ASP A 65 29.00 -2.06 -14.31
C ASP A 65 28.10 -0.82 -14.13
N LEU A 66 27.92 -0.34 -12.90
CA LEU A 66 27.31 0.95 -12.66
C LEU A 66 28.29 2.06 -13.05
N ASP A 67 27.85 2.97 -13.93
CA ASP A 67 28.64 4.14 -14.30
C ASP A 67 28.47 5.24 -13.25
N VAL A 68 29.04 4.99 -12.05
CA VAL A 68 28.89 5.88 -10.90
C VAL A 68 30.16 5.95 -10.06
N ASP A 69 30.50 7.16 -9.61
CA ASP A 69 31.51 7.41 -8.59
C ASP A 69 30.84 7.89 -7.30
N PHE A 70 30.77 7.02 -6.28
CA PHE A 70 30.16 7.36 -5.00
C PHE A 70 31.00 8.30 -4.11
N ASN A 71 32.14 8.79 -4.60
CA ASN A 71 32.99 9.73 -3.88
C ASN A 71 32.69 11.20 -4.23
N VAL A 72 31.58 11.45 -4.95
CA VAL A 72 31.07 12.77 -5.29
C VAL A 72 29.69 13.01 -4.67
N GLU A 73 29.27 14.27 -4.64
CA GLU A 73 27.95 14.61 -4.13
C GLU A 73 26.87 14.28 -5.16
N PHE A 74 25.72 13.75 -4.69
CA PHE A 74 24.55 13.44 -5.47
C PHE A 74 23.38 14.33 -5.07
N ASN A 75 22.59 14.72 -6.05
CA ASN A 75 21.28 15.29 -5.78
C ASN A 75 20.22 14.18 -5.57
N ALA A 76 19.02 14.57 -5.10
CA ALA A 76 17.96 13.61 -4.76
C ALA A 76 17.50 12.77 -5.97
N GLU A 77 17.41 13.34 -7.16
CA GLU A 77 17.01 12.63 -8.40
C GLU A 77 18.07 11.59 -8.82
N GLN A 78 19.35 11.93 -8.70
CA GLN A 78 20.43 10.99 -8.99
C GLN A 78 20.43 9.82 -8.03
N ILE A 79 20.20 10.05 -6.73
CA ILE A 79 20.08 8.97 -5.73
C ILE A 79 18.88 8.07 -6.05
N GLU A 80 17.74 8.65 -6.42
CA GLU A 80 16.53 7.88 -6.77
C GLU A 80 16.78 6.99 -7.99
N ASN A 81 17.37 7.53 -9.06
CA ASN A 81 17.72 6.78 -10.26
C ASN A 81 18.72 5.65 -9.95
N LEU A 82 19.73 5.90 -9.12
CA LEU A 82 20.69 4.89 -8.69
C LEU A 82 20.02 3.77 -7.88
N CYS A 83 19.13 4.10 -6.97
CA CYS A 83 18.35 3.10 -6.24
C CYS A 83 17.56 2.19 -7.18
N ASP A 84 16.92 2.77 -8.21
CA ASP A 84 16.18 2.01 -9.22
C ASP A 84 17.09 1.11 -10.06
N GLU A 85 18.31 1.55 -10.39
CA GLU A 85 19.30 0.75 -11.12
C GLU A 85 19.83 -0.40 -10.26
N ILE A 86 20.15 -0.15 -9.01
CA ILE A 86 20.63 -1.16 -8.06
C ILE A 86 19.55 -2.21 -7.82
N GLN A 87 18.29 -1.78 -7.62
CA GLN A 87 17.17 -2.68 -7.39
C GLN A 87 16.96 -3.67 -8.54
N LYS A 88 17.14 -3.22 -9.81
CA LYS A 88 17.01 -4.07 -11.00
C LYS A 88 18.05 -5.19 -11.08
N LYS A 89 19.17 -5.07 -10.40
CA LYS A 89 20.22 -6.10 -10.38
C LYS A 89 19.85 -7.31 -9.52
N ASP A 90 18.88 -7.16 -8.63
CA ASP A 90 18.35 -8.21 -7.74
C ASP A 90 19.46 -9.04 -7.05
N VAL A 91 20.44 -8.33 -6.51
CA VAL A 91 21.56 -8.96 -5.77
C VAL A 91 21.05 -9.45 -4.41
N GLU A 92 21.46 -10.64 -4.03
CA GLU A 92 21.20 -11.21 -2.71
C GLU A 92 21.75 -10.31 -1.60
N GLY A 93 21.02 -10.22 -0.47
CA GLY A 93 21.35 -9.35 0.64
C GLY A 93 20.96 -9.92 1.98
N LEU A 94 21.31 -9.19 3.03
CA LEU A 94 20.91 -9.51 4.37
C LEU A 94 19.46 -9.03 4.61
N HIS A 95 18.60 -9.94 5.05
CA HIS A 95 17.23 -9.61 5.42
C HIS A 95 17.11 -9.30 6.90
N VAL A 96 16.41 -8.22 7.23
CA VAL A 96 16.10 -7.83 8.60
C VAL A 96 14.65 -7.37 8.69
N LYS A 97 13.99 -7.80 9.77
CA LYS A 97 12.57 -7.44 10.00
C LYS A 97 12.42 -6.53 11.19
N THR A 98 11.50 -5.61 11.09
CA THR A 98 11.15 -4.73 12.19
C THR A 98 10.42 -5.47 13.32
N ASP A 99 10.68 -5.07 14.54
CA ASP A 99 9.95 -5.49 15.73
C ASP A 99 8.59 -4.74 15.86
N SER A 100 7.87 -5.00 16.96
CA SER A 100 6.58 -4.36 17.25
C SER A 100 6.67 -2.83 17.45
N LYS A 101 7.87 -2.28 17.64
CA LYS A 101 8.13 -0.84 17.72
C LYS A 101 8.49 -0.24 16.36
N GLY A 102 8.66 -1.07 15.33
CA GLY A 102 9.08 -0.65 14.01
C GLY A 102 10.60 -0.50 13.88
N ILE A 103 11.36 -1.17 14.70
CA ILE A 103 12.82 -1.09 14.73
C ILE A 103 13.41 -2.38 14.16
N ALA A 104 14.27 -2.23 13.14
CA ALA A 104 15.12 -3.30 12.63
C ALA A 104 16.59 -2.87 12.80
N LYS A 105 17.42 -3.75 13.35
CA LYS A 105 18.83 -3.45 13.58
C LYS A 105 19.73 -4.52 13.00
N VAL A 106 20.76 -4.06 12.30
CA VAL A 106 21.85 -4.90 11.80
C VAL A 106 23.14 -4.43 12.47
N GLU A 107 23.83 -5.35 13.11
CA GLU A 107 25.09 -5.11 13.81
C GLU A 107 26.23 -5.87 13.12
N ASP A 108 27.44 -5.51 13.47
CA ASP A 108 28.66 -6.17 13.03
C ASP A 108 28.85 -6.22 11.50
N ILE A 109 28.42 -5.15 10.82
CA ILE A 109 28.58 -4.99 9.38
C ILE A 109 29.88 -4.25 9.03
N GLU A 110 30.42 -4.53 7.85
CA GLU A 110 31.58 -3.81 7.33
C GLU A 110 31.23 -2.35 7.00
N GLN A 111 32.23 -1.48 7.04
CA GLN A 111 32.07 -0.09 6.59
C GLN A 111 31.87 -0.05 5.09
N GLY A 112 30.99 0.83 4.63
CA GLY A 112 30.70 0.95 3.21
C GLY A 112 29.39 1.68 2.92
N LEU A 113 28.93 1.53 1.69
CA LEU A 113 27.66 2.04 1.19
C LEU A 113 26.67 0.89 1.06
N TYR A 114 25.53 1.03 1.69
CA TYR A 114 24.47 0.02 1.72
C TYR A 114 23.23 0.51 0.98
N PHE A 115 22.73 -0.34 0.12
CA PHE A 115 21.39 -0.21 -0.47
C PHE A 115 20.40 -0.93 0.44
N ILE A 116 19.37 -0.21 0.88
CA ILE A 116 18.31 -0.72 1.76
C ILE A 116 17.00 -0.69 0.98
N ASP A 117 16.43 -1.87 0.76
CA ASP A 117 15.22 -2.08 -0.04
C ASP A 117 14.09 -2.64 0.82
N PRO A 118 12.92 -1.97 0.92
CA PRO A 118 11.75 -2.53 1.58
C PRO A 118 11.11 -3.59 0.68
N VAL A 119 11.36 -4.88 0.96
CA VAL A 119 10.88 -6.01 0.12
C VAL A 119 9.49 -6.50 0.49
N ASP A 120 9.12 -6.43 1.78
CA ASP A 120 7.77 -6.73 2.24
C ASP A 120 7.35 -5.74 3.33
N ILE A 121 6.38 -4.90 3.02
CA ILE A 121 5.92 -3.85 3.92
C ILE A 121 4.83 -4.31 4.89
N CYS A 122 4.38 -5.57 4.84
CA CYS A 122 3.39 -6.17 5.76
C CYS A 122 2.15 -5.30 6.06
N GLY A 123 1.74 -4.48 5.10
CA GLY A 123 0.61 -3.56 5.26
C GLY A 123 0.99 -2.16 5.78
N TYR A 124 2.26 -1.91 6.11
CA TYR A 124 2.75 -0.57 6.39
C TYR A 124 2.75 0.30 5.11
N GLU A 125 3.04 1.59 5.26
CA GLU A 125 3.04 2.55 4.16
C GLU A 125 4.12 2.26 3.10
N ASN A 126 3.88 2.68 1.87
CA ASN A 126 4.90 2.54 0.83
C ASN A 126 6.17 3.29 1.19
N MET A 127 7.28 2.60 1.06
CA MET A 127 8.61 3.15 1.30
C MET A 127 9.44 3.07 0.02
N ARG A 128 10.39 3.98 -0.11
CA ARG A 128 11.38 3.95 -1.18
C ARG A 128 12.67 3.33 -0.67
N SER A 129 13.37 2.65 -1.55
CA SER A 129 14.73 2.20 -1.33
C SER A 129 15.64 3.40 -1.07
N MET A 130 16.74 3.18 -0.34
CA MET A 130 17.67 4.23 0.02
C MET A 130 19.11 3.74 -0.01
N LEU A 131 20.03 4.69 -0.13
CA LEU A 131 21.47 4.47 0.03
C LEU A 131 21.92 5.07 1.36
N VAL A 132 22.69 4.29 2.11
CA VAL A 132 23.17 4.67 3.45
C VAL A 132 24.65 4.36 3.55
N SER A 133 25.47 5.36 3.82
CA SER A 133 26.89 5.15 4.15
C SER A 133 27.08 4.85 5.62
N VAL A 134 28.03 3.99 5.94
CA VAL A 134 28.48 3.72 7.30
C VAL A 134 30.01 3.65 7.28
N PRO A 135 30.71 4.51 8.02
CA PRO A 135 30.21 5.54 8.94
C PRO A 135 29.64 6.79 8.23
N GLN A 136 28.98 7.61 9.02
CA GLN A 136 28.52 8.95 8.59
C GLN A 136 29.16 10.04 9.45
N TRP A 137 29.37 11.23 8.87
CA TRP A 137 29.71 12.41 9.63
C TRP A 137 28.46 12.98 10.31
N GLN A 138 28.55 13.16 11.63
CA GLN A 138 27.55 13.87 12.42
C GLN A 138 28.27 14.84 13.34
N GLU A 139 27.99 16.14 13.25
CA GLU A 139 28.53 17.18 14.12
C GLU A 139 30.06 17.07 14.33
N ASP A 140 30.82 16.91 13.26
CA ASP A 140 32.28 16.75 13.24
C ASP A 140 32.84 15.42 13.79
N GLU A 141 31.99 14.43 14.05
CA GLU A 141 32.41 13.08 14.46
C GLU A 141 31.97 12.01 13.45
N LEU A 142 32.78 10.97 13.28
CA LEU A 142 32.43 9.77 12.51
C LEU A 142 31.61 8.83 13.37
N VAL A 143 30.35 8.63 12.99
CA VAL A 143 29.41 7.74 13.68
C VAL A 143 29.30 6.42 12.94
N TYR A 144 29.62 5.33 13.66
CA TYR A 144 29.58 3.96 13.13
C TYR A 144 28.25 3.24 13.41
N SER A 145 27.38 3.84 14.21
CA SER A 145 26.02 3.35 14.46
C SER A 145 25.03 4.33 13.88
N VAL A 146 24.53 4.04 12.69
CA VAL A 146 23.68 4.96 11.92
C VAL A 146 22.22 4.57 12.11
N VAL A 147 21.37 5.56 12.42
CA VAL A 147 19.91 5.40 12.44
C VAL A 147 19.32 6.02 11.18
N VAL A 148 18.49 5.27 10.49
CA VAL A 148 17.82 5.72 9.26
C VAL A 148 16.32 5.66 9.39
N TYR A 149 15.67 6.66 8.84
CA TYR A 149 14.22 6.79 8.79
C TYR A 149 13.77 6.69 7.34
N PRO A 150 13.23 5.53 6.92
CA PRO A 150 12.75 5.37 5.55
C PRO A 150 11.72 6.43 5.19
N LYS A 151 11.91 7.09 4.04
CA LYS A 151 10.88 7.97 3.50
C LYS A 151 9.70 7.13 3.07
N HIS A 152 8.55 7.37 3.68
CA HIS A 152 7.32 6.69 3.37
C HIS A 152 6.30 7.66 2.80
N SER A 153 5.38 7.13 1.98
CA SER A 153 4.24 7.86 1.48
C SER A 153 3.01 7.36 2.21
N PRO A 154 2.31 8.22 2.95
CA PRO A 154 1.10 7.82 3.64
C PRO A 154 0.09 7.26 2.64
N PHE A 155 -0.68 6.26 3.09
CA PHE A 155 -1.82 5.82 2.31
C PHE A 155 -2.88 6.90 2.30
N GLU A 156 -3.46 7.10 1.14
CA GLU A 156 -4.67 7.86 1.05
C GLU A 156 -5.87 6.96 1.37
N LYS A 157 -6.77 7.44 2.21
CA LYS A 157 -7.96 6.71 2.62
C LYS A 157 -9.14 7.14 1.79
N LEU A 158 -9.58 6.30 0.85
CA LEU A 158 -10.83 6.52 0.15
C LEU A 158 -11.99 6.02 1.00
N ILE A 159 -12.91 6.91 1.31
CA ILE A 159 -14.20 6.59 1.94
C ILE A 159 -15.26 6.54 0.83
N LEU A 160 -15.74 5.35 0.53
CA LEU A 160 -16.82 5.15 -0.42
C LEU A 160 -18.14 5.11 0.34
N LYS A 161 -19.00 6.08 0.08
CA LYS A 161 -20.31 6.27 0.72
C LYS A 161 -21.43 5.95 -0.24
N LYS A 162 -22.36 5.07 0.15
CA LYS A 162 -23.52 4.72 -0.68
C LYS A 162 -24.65 5.72 -0.50
N VAL A 163 -25.15 6.19 -1.62
CA VAL A 163 -26.27 7.13 -1.63
C VAL A 163 -27.34 6.70 -2.64
N ASP A 164 -28.58 7.03 -2.33
CA ASP A 164 -29.72 6.89 -3.25
C ASP A 164 -29.58 7.90 -4.38
N GLN A 165 -29.71 7.45 -5.61
CA GLN A 165 -29.51 8.27 -6.82
C GLN A 165 -30.46 9.48 -6.89
N ASP A 166 -31.71 9.31 -6.44
CA ASP A 166 -32.76 10.32 -6.59
C ASP A 166 -32.81 11.28 -5.39
N THR A 167 -32.69 10.75 -4.18
CA THR A 167 -32.82 11.52 -2.94
C THR A 167 -31.50 12.02 -2.38
N LYS A 168 -30.35 11.46 -2.82
CA LYS A 168 -29.01 11.69 -2.30
C LYS A 168 -28.85 11.34 -0.82
N GLN A 169 -29.82 10.64 -0.24
CA GLN A 169 -29.73 10.15 1.12
C GLN A 169 -28.80 8.95 1.23
N GLU A 170 -28.09 8.86 2.32
CA GLU A 170 -27.21 7.74 2.63
C GLU A 170 -28.01 6.44 2.80
N ILE A 171 -27.47 5.35 2.24
CA ILE A 171 -28.04 4.00 2.33
C ILE A 171 -27.19 3.23 3.33
N LEU A 172 -27.74 2.81 4.45
CA LEU A 172 -27.03 2.17 5.57
C LEU A 172 -27.03 0.62 5.51
N ASP A 173 -27.47 0.05 4.39
CA ASP A 173 -27.51 -1.40 4.21
C ASP A 173 -26.11 -1.98 3.92
N GLU A 174 -26.00 -3.29 4.07
CA GLU A 174 -24.77 -4.03 3.76
C GLU A 174 -24.42 -3.94 2.26
N ILE A 175 -23.19 -3.54 1.99
CA ILE A 175 -22.61 -3.39 0.66
C ILE A 175 -21.29 -4.16 0.56
N GLU A 176 -20.92 -4.54 -0.66
CA GLU A 176 -19.59 -5.10 -0.94
C GLU A 176 -19.04 -4.55 -2.23
N PHE A 177 -17.76 -4.15 -2.17
CA PHE A 177 -16.96 -3.78 -3.35
C PHE A 177 -15.74 -4.68 -3.43
N THR A 178 -15.33 -4.95 -4.66
CA THR A 178 -14.10 -5.69 -4.94
C THR A 178 -13.18 -4.82 -5.76
N SER A 179 -11.88 -4.79 -5.39
CA SER A 179 -10.84 -4.11 -6.15
C SER A 179 -10.12 -5.09 -7.08
N TYR A 180 -9.69 -4.57 -8.22
CA TYR A 180 -9.01 -5.30 -9.28
C TYR A 180 -7.83 -4.50 -9.80
N LYS A 181 -6.81 -5.20 -10.34
CA LYS A 181 -5.67 -4.57 -11.00
C LYS A 181 -6.01 -4.04 -12.40
N ASP A 182 -7.02 -4.62 -13.03
CA ASP A 182 -7.40 -4.33 -14.42
C ASP A 182 -8.86 -3.89 -14.55
N LYS A 183 -9.12 -3.05 -15.56
CA LYS A 183 -10.46 -2.51 -15.86
C LYS A 183 -11.50 -3.59 -16.20
N ASN A 184 -11.05 -4.76 -16.68
CA ASN A 184 -11.96 -5.86 -17.02
C ASN A 184 -12.32 -6.72 -15.80
N CYS A 185 -11.83 -6.35 -14.61
CA CYS A 185 -12.11 -7.01 -13.34
C CYS A 185 -11.75 -8.51 -13.34
N LYS A 186 -10.59 -8.87 -13.92
CA LYS A 186 -10.10 -10.26 -13.98
C LYS A 186 -9.16 -10.58 -12.82
N GLU A 187 -8.25 -9.65 -12.49
CA GLU A 187 -7.25 -9.83 -11.44
C GLU A 187 -7.72 -9.16 -10.16
N LYS A 188 -8.33 -9.96 -9.29
CA LYS A 188 -8.83 -9.49 -7.99
C LYS A 188 -7.67 -9.15 -7.05
N ILE A 189 -7.79 -7.99 -6.36
CA ILE A 189 -6.89 -7.60 -5.27
C ILE A 189 -7.52 -7.93 -3.92
N ALA A 190 -8.67 -7.31 -3.59
CA ALA A 190 -9.31 -7.45 -2.29
C ALA A 190 -10.84 -7.26 -2.39
N SER A 191 -11.56 -7.66 -1.34
CA SER A 191 -12.98 -7.35 -1.16
C SER A 191 -13.19 -6.56 0.12
N TYR A 192 -14.07 -5.57 0.06
CA TYR A 192 -14.39 -4.65 1.15
C TYR A 192 -15.88 -4.72 1.44
N LYS A 193 -16.23 -4.86 2.71
CA LYS A 193 -17.63 -4.94 3.19
C LYS A 193 -17.89 -3.86 4.22
N GLY A 194 -19.10 -3.36 4.25
CA GLY A 194 -19.52 -2.36 5.22
C GLY A 194 -21.03 -2.11 5.16
N SER A 195 -21.53 -1.27 6.06
CA SER A 195 -22.92 -0.82 6.09
C SER A 195 -22.97 0.64 5.63
N GLY A 196 -23.38 0.83 4.36
CA GLY A 196 -23.49 2.15 3.73
C GLY A 196 -22.15 2.80 3.39
N THR A 197 -21.10 2.53 4.15
CA THR A 197 -19.78 3.14 3.98
C THR A 197 -18.71 2.07 4.09
N ILE A 198 -17.67 2.17 3.24
CA ILE A 198 -16.45 1.37 3.32
C ILE A 198 -15.24 2.29 3.24
N SER A 199 -14.17 1.92 3.94
CA SER A 199 -12.86 2.57 3.86
C SER A 199 -11.89 1.68 3.10
N ILE A 200 -11.18 2.26 2.14
CA ILE A 200 -10.22 1.58 1.30
C ILE A 200 -8.90 2.33 1.40
N LEU A 201 -7.87 1.67 1.90
CA LEU A 201 -6.53 2.22 1.89
C LEU A 201 -5.96 2.15 0.47
N MET A 202 -5.61 3.31 -0.07
CA MET A 202 -5.05 3.47 -1.40
C MET A 202 -3.55 3.56 -1.30
N ARG A 203 -2.88 2.50 -1.72
CA ARG A 203 -1.44 2.55 -2.01
C ARG A 203 -1.26 3.32 -3.33
N ASN A 204 -0.08 3.89 -3.58
CA ASN A 204 0.26 4.63 -4.81
C ASN A 204 0.09 3.79 -6.10
N GLN A 205 -1.06 3.14 -6.25
CA GLN A 205 -1.41 2.27 -7.37
C GLN A 205 -2.78 2.65 -7.90
N GLU A 206 -2.93 2.52 -9.21
CA GLU A 206 -4.22 2.54 -9.84
C GLU A 206 -4.96 1.23 -9.56
N MET A 207 -6.21 1.30 -9.14
CA MET A 207 -7.06 0.14 -8.97
C MET A 207 -8.46 0.39 -9.52
N TYR A 208 -9.15 -0.68 -9.83
CA TYR A 208 -10.50 -0.66 -10.36
C TYR A 208 -11.46 -1.24 -9.34
N LEU A 209 -12.44 -0.44 -8.89
CA LEU A 209 -13.45 -0.84 -7.91
C LEU A 209 -14.78 -1.15 -8.60
N LYS A 210 -15.35 -2.29 -8.25
CA LYS A 210 -16.66 -2.72 -8.75
C LYS A 210 -17.56 -3.13 -7.60
N GLU A 211 -18.81 -2.71 -7.64
CA GLU A 211 -19.82 -3.19 -6.70
C GLU A 211 -20.10 -4.67 -6.94
N THR A 212 -19.90 -5.51 -5.92
CA THR A 212 -20.20 -6.96 -5.97
C THR A 212 -21.49 -7.29 -5.24
N LYS A 213 -21.88 -6.49 -4.24
CA LYS A 213 -23.17 -6.58 -3.54
C LYS A 213 -23.78 -5.20 -3.37
N ALA A 214 -24.96 -4.99 -3.94
CA ALA A 214 -25.74 -3.78 -3.77
C ALA A 214 -26.56 -3.79 -2.48
N PRO A 215 -26.95 -2.62 -1.94
CA PRO A 215 -27.91 -2.52 -0.85
C PRO A 215 -29.23 -3.19 -1.16
N LYS A 216 -29.96 -3.63 -0.15
CA LYS A 216 -31.27 -4.26 -0.33
C LYS A 216 -32.27 -3.28 -0.95
N GLY A 217 -32.95 -3.71 -2.02
CA GLY A 217 -33.92 -2.89 -2.74
C GLY A 217 -33.33 -1.91 -3.76
N TYR A 218 -32.03 -2.04 -4.04
CA TYR A 218 -31.32 -1.24 -5.06
C TYR A 218 -30.74 -2.11 -6.17
N ASP A 219 -30.72 -1.58 -7.39
CA ASP A 219 -30.08 -2.21 -8.53
C ASP A 219 -28.55 -2.23 -8.33
N LYS A 220 -27.93 -3.39 -8.57
CA LYS A 220 -26.48 -3.50 -8.56
C LYS A 220 -25.89 -2.72 -9.74
N SER A 221 -24.94 -1.83 -9.44
CA SER A 221 -24.26 -1.07 -10.48
C SER A 221 -23.23 -1.93 -11.23
N ASN A 222 -23.19 -1.77 -12.54
CA ASN A 222 -22.13 -2.35 -13.37
C ASN A 222 -20.95 -1.39 -13.59
N ARG A 223 -21.00 -0.21 -12.99
CA ARG A 223 -19.93 0.78 -13.08
C ARG A 223 -18.66 0.25 -12.45
N VAL A 224 -17.54 0.44 -13.12
CA VAL A 224 -16.21 0.19 -12.61
C VAL A 224 -15.53 1.54 -12.43
N LEU A 225 -15.15 1.86 -11.20
CA LEU A 225 -14.43 3.10 -10.89
C LEU A 225 -12.93 2.86 -11.09
N CYS A 226 -12.26 3.76 -11.78
CA CYS A 226 -10.81 3.85 -11.78
C CYS A 226 -10.39 4.78 -10.63
N VAL A 227 -9.70 4.26 -9.64
CA VAL A 227 -9.23 5.01 -8.48
C VAL A 227 -7.72 5.00 -8.44
N LYS A 228 -7.12 6.16 -8.25
CA LYS A 228 -5.67 6.29 -8.12
C LYS A 228 -5.29 7.43 -7.19
N VAL A 229 -4.08 7.35 -6.66
CA VAL A 229 -3.43 8.43 -5.92
C VAL A 229 -2.33 9.02 -6.80
N VAL A 230 -2.31 10.32 -6.91
CA VAL A 230 -1.25 11.08 -7.60
C VAL A 230 -0.87 12.25 -6.70
N ASP A 231 0.39 12.33 -6.33
CA ASP A 231 0.95 13.38 -5.44
C ASP A 231 0.10 13.60 -4.17
N GLY A 232 -0.25 12.51 -3.48
CA GLY A 232 -1.04 12.53 -2.25
C GLY A 232 -2.50 12.99 -2.45
N SER A 233 -3.00 12.98 -3.67
CA SER A 233 -4.39 13.35 -3.99
C SER A 233 -5.14 12.17 -4.60
N LEU A 234 -6.35 11.93 -4.14
CA LEU A 234 -7.25 10.90 -4.65
C LEU A 234 -7.94 11.35 -5.94
N TYR A 235 -7.97 10.46 -6.91
CA TYR A 235 -8.69 10.64 -8.18
C TYR A 235 -9.64 9.47 -8.39
N VAL A 236 -10.87 9.76 -8.78
CA VAL A 236 -11.86 8.77 -9.24
C VAL A 236 -12.29 9.11 -10.65
N ASP A 237 -12.17 8.15 -11.58
CA ASP A 237 -12.46 8.34 -13.01
C ASP A 237 -11.76 9.59 -13.59
N SER A 238 -10.47 9.78 -13.23
CA SER A 238 -9.62 10.92 -13.62
C SER A 238 -10.04 12.29 -13.03
N LYS A 239 -11.04 12.34 -12.16
CA LYS A 239 -11.44 13.57 -11.47
C LYS A 239 -10.82 13.58 -10.07
N LYS A 240 -10.08 14.67 -9.74
CA LYS A 240 -9.58 14.88 -8.39
C LYS A 240 -10.75 15.02 -7.41
N LEU A 241 -10.65 14.35 -6.26
CA LEU A 241 -11.59 14.53 -5.16
C LEU A 241 -11.17 15.72 -4.31
N ASP A 242 -12.13 16.52 -3.88
CA ASP A 242 -11.92 17.63 -2.95
C ASP A 242 -11.79 17.16 -1.48
N SER A 243 -12.22 15.93 -1.23
CA SER A 243 -12.11 15.23 0.05
C SER A 243 -11.83 13.76 -0.19
N ASN A 244 -11.55 13.00 0.86
CA ASN A 244 -11.36 11.55 0.74
C ASN A 244 -12.68 10.76 0.61
N VAL A 245 -13.82 11.42 0.48
CA VAL A 245 -15.15 10.80 0.36
C VAL A 245 -15.62 10.80 -1.09
N PHE A 246 -16.03 9.64 -1.57
CA PHE A 246 -16.67 9.46 -2.87
C PHE A 246 -18.08 8.89 -2.69
N GLU A 247 -19.11 9.61 -3.16
CA GLU A 247 -20.49 9.15 -3.15
C GLU A 247 -20.75 8.25 -4.35
N PHE A 248 -21.12 7.00 -4.06
CA PHE A 248 -21.50 6.03 -5.09
C PHE A 248 -23.00 5.83 -5.09
N GLU A 249 -23.63 6.24 -6.19
CA GLU A 249 -25.07 6.23 -6.34
C GLU A 249 -25.60 4.86 -6.78
N ASN A 250 -26.71 4.41 -6.15
CA ASN A 250 -27.51 3.29 -6.66
C ASN A 250 -28.94 3.74 -6.88
N ARG A 251 -29.53 3.17 -7.92
CA ARG A 251 -30.94 3.39 -8.23
C ARG A 251 -31.81 2.40 -7.48
N LYS A 252 -32.85 2.91 -6.82
CA LYS A 252 -33.84 2.06 -6.16
C LYS A 252 -34.58 1.19 -7.17
N ILE A 253 -34.78 -0.08 -6.87
CA ILE A 253 -35.54 -0.98 -7.70
C ILE A 253 -37.00 -0.53 -7.71
N HIS A 254 -37.44 0.00 -8.84
CA HIS A 254 -38.85 0.20 -9.06
C HIS A 254 -39.43 -1.12 -9.56
N VAL A 255 -40.06 -1.86 -8.67
CA VAL A 255 -40.97 -2.90 -9.12
C VAL A 255 -42.13 -2.17 -9.79
N PRO A 256 -42.36 -2.32 -11.12
CA PRO A 256 -43.54 -1.75 -11.71
C PRO A 256 -44.74 -2.42 -11.01
N THR A 257 -45.33 -1.74 -10.05
CA THR A 257 -46.64 -2.13 -9.48
C THR A 257 -47.72 -1.91 -10.54
N GLY A 258 -47.36 -2.15 -11.78
CA GLY A 258 -48.21 -2.06 -12.96
C GLY A 258 -49.21 -3.20 -13.15
N ILE A 259 -49.44 -4.00 -12.13
CA ILE A 259 -50.76 -4.56 -11.90
C ILE A 259 -51.59 -3.41 -11.27
N LYS A 260 -51.84 -2.35 -12.04
CA LYS A 260 -53.03 -1.54 -11.87
C LYS A 260 -54.14 -2.56 -11.84
N TYR A 261 -54.73 -2.73 -10.70
CA TYR A 261 -55.91 -3.48 -10.38
C TYR A 261 -56.95 -3.48 -11.49
N HIS A 262 -56.79 -4.26 -12.54
CA HIS A 262 -57.88 -4.64 -13.42
C HIS A 262 -58.72 -5.75 -12.77
N GLY A 263 -58.20 -6.37 -11.68
CA GLY A 263 -58.95 -7.35 -10.91
C GLY A 263 -60.25 -6.84 -10.30
N ASN A 264 -60.30 -5.59 -9.87
CA ASN A 264 -61.54 -5.01 -9.34
C ASN A 264 -62.61 -4.77 -10.42
N ILE A 265 -62.22 -4.49 -11.65
CA ILE A 265 -63.15 -4.28 -12.76
C ILE A 265 -63.85 -5.60 -13.12
N TYR A 266 -63.08 -6.68 -13.19
CA TYR A 266 -63.65 -7.98 -13.53
C TYR A 266 -64.48 -8.57 -12.37
N VAL A 267 -64.10 -8.32 -11.12
CA VAL A 267 -64.87 -8.70 -9.93
C VAL A 267 -66.17 -7.89 -9.87
N THR A 268 -66.15 -6.59 -10.12
CA THR A 268 -67.36 -5.75 -10.15
C THR A 268 -68.25 -6.09 -11.32
N LEU A 269 -67.71 -6.33 -12.51
CA LEU A 269 -68.47 -6.78 -13.66
C LEU A 269 -69.11 -8.17 -13.42
N GLY A 270 -68.38 -9.10 -12.79
CA GLY A 270 -68.87 -10.39 -12.41
C GLY A 270 -70.00 -10.33 -11.37
N LEU A 271 -69.90 -9.49 -10.37
CA LEU A 271 -70.98 -9.26 -9.37
C LEU A 271 -72.19 -8.61 -10.00
N VAL A 272 -72.01 -7.67 -10.89
CA VAL A 272 -73.17 -7.04 -11.63
C VAL A 272 -73.85 -8.07 -12.50
N ALA A 273 -73.09 -8.89 -13.26
CA ALA A 273 -73.68 -9.98 -14.07
C ALA A 273 -74.45 -11.00 -13.23
N LEU A 274 -73.92 -11.36 -12.06
CA LEU A 274 -74.56 -12.26 -11.11
C LEU A 274 -75.90 -11.70 -10.59
N VAL A 275 -75.91 -10.43 -10.23
CA VAL A 275 -77.15 -9.74 -9.78
C VAL A 275 -78.23 -9.69 -10.88
N ILE A 276 -77.80 -9.41 -12.11
CA ILE A 276 -78.71 -9.43 -13.25
C ILE A 276 -79.25 -10.81 -13.50
N LEU A 277 -78.42 -11.83 -13.45
CA LEU A 277 -78.80 -13.22 -13.59
C LEU A 277 -79.82 -13.66 -12.54
N LEU A 278 -79.55 -13.37 -11.29
CA LEU A 278 -80.46 -13.62 -10.17
C LEU A 278 -81.80 -12.94 -10.32
N HIS A 279 -81.80 -11.68 -10.81
CA HIS A 279 -83.03 -10.94 -11.05
C HIS A 279 -83.86 -11.59 -12.18
N LEU A 280 -83.24 -12.02 -13.26
CA LEU A 280 -83.88 -12.71 -14.36
C LEU A 280 -84.46 -14.07 -13.95
N ILE A 281 -83.74 -14.84 -13.14
CA ILE A 281 -84.24 -16.10 -12.58
C ILE A 281 -85.46 -15.85 -11.66
N ASN A 282 -85.39 -14.85 -10.77
CA ASN A 282 -86.49 -14.55 -9.88
C ASN A 282 -87.74 -14.03 -10.64
N LYS A 283 -87.56 -13.31 -11.76
CA LYS A 283 -88.65 -12.88 -12.64
C LYS A 283 -89.29 -14.04 -13.39
N LYS A 284 -88.48 -15.09 -13.68
CA LYS A 284 -89.02 -16.30 -14.39
C LYS A 284 -89.70 -17.27 -13.40
N LEU A 285 -89.37 -17.26 -12.16
CA LEU A 285 -90.00 -18.04 -11.09
C LEU A 285 -91.34 -17.40 -10.56
N ARG A 286 -91.57 -16.14 -10.86
CA ARG A 286 -92.79 -15.39 -10.49
C ARG A 286 -93.83 -15.38 -11.60
N LYS A 287 -93.59 -16.00 -12.75
CA LYS A 287 -94.55 -16.30 -13.81
C LYS A 287 -95.00 -17.76 -13.77
#